data_cbf32436792d4adb340ec512ce6cd4f9
#
_entry.id   cbf32436792d4adb340ec512ce6cd4f9
#
_cell.length_a   1.000
_cell.length_b   1.000
_cell.length_c   1.000
_cell.angle_alpha   90.00
_cell.angle_beta   90.00
_cell.angle_gamma   90.00
#
_symmetry.space_group_name_H-M   'P 1'
#
loop_
_entity.id
_entity.type
_entity.pdbx_description
1 polymer ?
#
loop_
_entity_poly.entity_id
_entity_poly.type
_entity_poly.pdbx_seq_one_letter_code
_entity_poly.pdbx_strand_id
1 'polypeptide(L)' 'MRFAELREKAGLTQKQAAATLGVDQSAISFWETGANNPRVSMLPKIAALYGCTVDKLLEEQQEGKKA' A
#
# COMPACT_ATOMS: atom_id res chain seq x y z
N MET A 1 5.96 2.77 5.36
CA MET A 1 5.60 2.27 4.02
C MET A 1 4.64 3.24 3.37
N ARG A 2 4.56 3.18 2.06
CA ARG A 2 3.86 4.23 1.32
C ARG A 2 2.55 3.74 0.69
N PHE A 3 1.81 2.94 1.40
CA PHE A 3 0.61 2.33 0.83
C PHE A 3 -0.45 3.35 0.44
N ALA A 4 -0.76 4.29 1.32
CA ALA A 4 -1.82 5.26 1.02
C ALA A 4 -1.43 6.15 -0.15
N GLU A 5 -0.21 6.63 -0.15
CA GLU A 5 0.27 7.52 -1.18
C GLU A 5 0.22 6.85 -2.55
N LEU A 6 0.71 5.63 -2.62
CA LEU A 6 0.78 4.94 -3.91
C LEU A 6 -0.60 4.50 -4.38
N ARG A 7 -1.48 4.13 -3.45
CA ARG A 7 -2.85 3.82 -3.79
C ARG A 7 -3.54 5.05 -4.39
N GLU A 8 -3.36 6.19 -3.76
CA GLU A 8 -4.00 7.42 -4.24
C GLU A 8 -3.45 7.84 -5.59
N LYS A 9 -2.15 7.67 -5.79
CA LYS A 9 -1.55 7.97 -7.09
C LYS A 9 -2.11 7.08 -8.19
N ALA A 10 -2.48 5.85 -7.82
CA ALA A 10 -3.07 4.92 -8.78
C ALA A 10 -4.55 5.20 -9.02
N GLY A 11 -5.11 6.17 -8.30
CA GLY A 11 -6.51 6.55 -8.49
C GLY A 11 -7.50 5.60 -7.86
N LEU A 12 -7.08 4.86 -6.85
CA LEU A 12 -7.92 3.84 -6.23
C LEU A 12 -8.38 4.26 -4.85
N THR A 13 -9.63 3.94 -4.53
CA THR A 13 -10.09 4.06 -3.15
C THR A 13 -9.66 2.82 -2.37
N GLN A 14 -9.74 2.91 -1.05
CA GLN A 14 -9.46 1.73 -0.22
C GLN A 14 -10.38 0.58 -0.59
N LYS A 15 -11.64 0.88 -0.85
CA LYS A 15 -12.61 -0.13 -1.19
C LYS A 15 -12.27 -0.81 -2.51
N GLN A 16 -11.86 -0.02 -3.50
CA GLN A 16 -11.50 -0.58 -4.79
C GLN A 16 -10.26 -1.46 -4.69
N ALA A 17 -9.27 -1.00 -3.94
CA ALA A 17 -8.06 -1.78 -3.76
C ALA A 17 -8.37 -3.09 -3.04
N ALA A 18 -9.20 -3.04 -2.01
CA ALA A 18 -9.57 -4.23 -1.25
C ALA A 18 -10.29 -5.25 -2.14
N ALA A 19 -11.21 -4.77 -2.97
CA ALA A 19 -11.95 -5.66 -3.86
C ALA A 19 -11.02 -6.36 -4.84
N THR A 20 -10.09 -5.61 -5.40
CA THR A 20 -9.15 -6.17 -6.38
C THR A 20 -8.19 -7.16 -5.74
N LEU A 21 -7.73 -6.86 -4.53
CA LEU A 21 -6.77 -7.73 -3.84
C LEU A 21 -7.45 -8.88 -3.10
N GLY A 22 -8.76 -8.85 -3.00
CA GLY A 22 -9.48 -9.93 -2.33
C GLY A 22 -9.36 -9.88 -0.82
N VAL A 23 -9.25 -8.69 -0.24
CA VAL A 23 -9.16 -8.53 1.21
C VAL A 23 -10.24 -7.56 1.68
N ASP A 24 -10.44 -7.49 2.98
CA ASP A 24 -11.37 -6.52 3.54
C ASP A 24 -10.80 -5.12 3.43
N GLN A 25 -11.67 -4.14 3.33
CA GLN A 25 -11.23 -2.76 3.32
C GLN A 25 -10.46 -2.40 4.58
N SER A 26 -10.84 -3.00 5.72
CA SER A 26 -10.12 -2.74 6.96
C SER A 26 -8.67 -3.17 6.89
N ALA A 27 -8.36 -4.21 6.11
CA ALA A 27 -6.96 -4.62 5.94
C ALA A 27 -6.17 -3.52 5.25
N ILE A 28 -6.75 -2.91 4.21
CA ILE A 28 -6.09 -1.81 3.52
C ILE A 28 -5.83 -0.66 4.50
N SER A 29 -6.83 -0.33 5.29
CA SER A 29 -6.71 0.74 6.26
C SER A 29 -5.60 0.46 7.28
N PHE A 30 -5.54 -0.77 7.77
CA PHE A 30 -4.52 -1.15 8.75
C PHE A 30 -3.12 -1.08 8.15
N TRP A 31 -2.96 -1.45 6.88
CA TRP A 31 -1.67 -1.36 6.24
C TRP A 31 -1.25 0.11 6.12
N GLU A 32 -2.19 0.98 5.84
CA GLU A 32 -1.88 2.40 5.64
C GLU A 32 -1.56 3.12 6.93
N THR A 33 -2.16 2.68 8.03
CA THR A 33 -1.88 3.30 9.33
C THR A 33 -0.71 2.63 10.05
N GLY A 34 -0.29 1.48 9.58
CA GLY A 34 0.79 0.75 10.24
C GLY A 34 0.32 -0.18 11.34
N ALA A 35 -1.00 -0.31 11.53
CA ALA A 35 -1.52 -1.22 12.56
C ALA A 35 -1.21 -2.67 12.23
N ASN A 36 -1.20 -3.00 10.95
CA ASN A 36 -0.83 -4.33 10.48
C ASN A 36 -0.07 -4.19 9.19
N ASN A 37 0.66 -5.22 8.83
CA ASN A 37 1.37 -5.25 7.56
C ASN A 37 0.82 -6.36 6.69
N PRO A 38 0.84 -6.19 5.36
CA PRO A 38 0.43 -7.29 4.49
C PRO A 38 1.46 -8.40 4.53
N ARG A 39 1.04 -9.62 4.18
CA ARG A 39 1.97 -10.71 4.05
C ARG A 39 2.94 -10.43 2.93
N VAL A 40 4.11 -11.00 3.04
CA VAL A 40 5.13 -10.83 2.01
C VAL A 40 4.59 -11.23 0.63
N SER A 41 3.80 -12.31 0.59
CA SER A 41 3.26 -12.79 -0.68
C SER A 41 2.27 -11.82 -1.32
N MET A 42 1.72 -10.89 -0.54
CA MET A 42 0.81 -9.88 -1.09
C MET A 42 1.54 -8.70 -1.69
N LEU A 43 2.78 -8.47 -1.30
CA LEU A 43 3.49 -7.28 -1.72
C LEU A 43 3.61 -7.14 -3.23
N PRO A 44 3.97 -8.20 -3.98
CA PRO A 44 4.01 -8.06 -5.44
C PRO A 44 2.65 -7.73 -6.04
N LYS A 45 1.57 -8.28 -5.46
CA LYS A 45 0.23 -8.01 -5.96
C LYS A 45 -0.18 -6.57 -5.72
N ILE A 46 0.15 -6.05 -4.54
CA ILE A 46 -0.13 -4.67 -4.22
C ILE A 46 0.67 -3.75 -5.14
N ALA A 47 1.94 -4.06 -5.34
CA ALA A 47 2.80 -3.25 -6.20
C ALA A 47 2.25 -3.22 -7.63
N ALA A 48 1.84 -4.37 -8.14
CA ALA A 48 1.28 -4.44 -9.48
C ALA A 48 0.00 -3.61 -9.60
N LEU A 49 -0.86 -3.70 -8.58
CA LEU A 49 -2.10 -2.96 -8.60
C LEU A 49 -1.86 -1.45 -8.54
N TYR A 50 -0.91 -1.03 -7.70
CA TYR A 50 -0.64 0.38 -7.52
C TYR A 50 0.33 0.94 -8.56
N GLY A 51 0.81 0.09 -9.46
CA GLY A 51 1.68 0.55 -10.53
C GLY A 51 3.07 0.96 -10.08
N CYS A 52 3.61 0.24 -9.12
CA CYS A 52 4.94 0.56 -8.58
C CYS A 52 5.70 -0.72 -8.27
N THR A 53 6.90 -0.58 -7.75
CA THR A 53 7.70 -1.74 -7.36
C THR A 53 7.47 -2.04 -5.88
N VAL A 54 7.83 -3.23 -5.46
CA VAL A 54 7.78 -3.59 -4.05
C VAL A 54 8.71 -2.68 -3.25
N ASP A 55 9.88 -2.37 -3.81
CA ASP A 55 10.81 -1.47 -3.14
C ASP A 55 10.15 -0.13 -2.83
N LYS A 56 9.38 0.38 -3.79
CA LYS A 56 8.73 1.66 -3.61
C LYS A 56 7.66 1.57 -2.51
N LEU A 57 6.94 0.47 -2.44
CA LEU A 57 5.96 0.27 -1.40
C LEU A 57 6.59 0.32 -0.01
N LEU A 58 7.77 -0.25 0.11
CA LEU A 58 8.43 -0.38 1.40
C LEU A 58 9.19 0.85 1.83
N GLU A 59 9.34 1.84 0.95
CA GLU A 59 10.03 3.07 1.33
C GLU A 59 9.29 3.77 2.45
N GLU A 60 10.06 4.33 3.37
CA GLU A 60 9.43 5.13 4.41
C GLU A 60 9.14 6.50 3.84
N GLN A 61 8.08 7.12 4.33
CA GLN A 61 7.85 8.47 3.95
C GLN A 61 8.88 9.30 4.63
N GLN A 62 9.58 10.07 3.84
CA GLN A 62 10.68 10.76 4.37
C GLN A 62 10.39 12.14 4.67
N GLU A 63 9.56 12.47 5.45
CA GLU A 63 9.30 13.74 5.76
C GLU A 63 10.47 14.48 6.11
N GLY A 64 11.06 15.10 5.32
CA GLY A 64 12.16 15.90 5.61
C GLY A 64 13.32 15.28 6.23
N LYS A 65 13.51 14.16 6.09
CA LYS A 65 14.49 13.57 6.72
C LYS A 65 15.70 13.55 6.13
N LYS A 66 16.38 13.68 6.19
CA LYS A 66 17.31 13.69 5.58
C LYS A 66 18.22 13.01 5.78
N ALA A 67 18.42 12.75 5.67
CA ALA A 67 19.24 12.03 5.69
C ALA A 67 20.31 12.04 6.13
#